data_28bc4ead6125a12e990c8bf71c4c39b3
#
_entry.id   28bc4ead6125a12e990c8bf71c4c39b3
#
_cell.length_a   1.000
_cell.length_b   1.000
_cell.length_c   1.000
_cell.angle_alpha   90.00
_cell.angle_beta   90.00
_cell.angle_gamma   90.00
#
_symmetry.space_group_name_H-M   'P 1'
#
loop_
_entity.id
_entity.type
_entity.pdbx_description
1 polymer ?
#
loop_
_entity_poly.entity_id
_entity_poly.type
_entity_poly.pdbx_seq_one_letter_code
_entity_poly.pdbx_strand_id
1 'polypeptide(L)'
;GVVTNNPIKELGWGRVDVASSSIARNWFGTDLTEFDAFHWHGETFSIPVNAGRLLSSPYCPNQAFALGIHLGLQCHIEMTAEMVKTWCEANAAELTQSRESPAVSSSEEIQANLDDRIAALQSIADRLYKKWIKALKN
;
A
#
# COMPACT_ATOMS: atom_id res chain seq x y z
N GLY A 1 -11.45 -10.53 10.16
CA GLY A 1 -10.66 -9.42 10.69
C GLY A 1 -11.56 -8.33 11.26
N VAL A 2 -10.97 -7.45 12.02
CA VAL A 2 -11.62 -6.29 12.63
C VAL A 2 -10.88 -5.04 12.18
N VAL A 3 -11.59 -3.99 11.81
CA VAL A 3 -11.04 -2.67 11.49
C VAL A 3 -10.99 -1.83 12.76
N THR A 4 -9.87 -1.16 12.99
CA THR A 4 -9.65 -0.26 14.14
C THR A 4 -8.83 0.96 13.69
N ASN A 5 -8.79 1.99 14.50
CA ASN A 5 -7.91 3.12 14.25
C ASN A 5 -6.43 2.69 14.27
N ASN A 6 -5.65 3.18 13.31
CA ASN A 6 -4.20 3.09 13.36
C ASN A 6 -3.66 4.28 14.17
N PRO A 7 -2.68 4.08 15.06
CA PRO A 7 -2.12 5.18 15.87
C PRO A 7 -1.53 6.31 15.03
N ILE A 8 -0.99 6.00 13.86
CA ILE A 8 -0.35 6.94 12.95
C ILE A 8 -1.13 6.95 11.62
N LYS A 9 -1.53 8.13 11.18
CA LYS A 9 -2.12 8.34 9.86
C LYS A 9 -1.01 8.36 8.81
N GLU A 10 -1.19 7.64 7.71
CA GLU A 10 -0.26 7.58 6.58
C GLU A 10 -0.93 8.20 5.34
N LEU A 11 -0.39 9.32 4.83
CA LEU A 11 -0.87 10.01 3.63
C LEU A 11 0.32 10.34 2.72
N GLY A 12 0.34 9.80 1.52
CA GLY A 12 1.39 9.98 0.53
C GLY A 12 2.22 8.72 0.30
N TRP A 13 3.45 8.89 -0.17
CA TRP A 13 4.36 7.78 -0.45
C TRP A 13 5.05 7.28 0.82
N GLY A 14 5.08 5.97 0.99
CA GLY A 14 5.75 5.35 2.12
C GLY A 14 6.21 3.94 1.80
N ARG A 15 7.35 3.57 2.39
CA ARG A 15 7.91 2.23 2.26
C ARG A 15 6.98 1.18 2.86
N VAL A 16 6.83 0.08 2.15
CA VAL A 16 6.28 -1.17 2.67
C VAL A 16 7.32 -2.27 2.61
N ASP A 17 7.36 -3.10 3.65
CA ASP A 17 8.22 -4.26 3.73
C ASP A 17 7.43 -5.51 3.35
N VAL A 18 7.99 -6.35 2.48
CA VAL A 18 7.41 -7.65 2.12
C VAL A 18 7.74 -8.67 3.21
N ALA A 19 6.73 -9.35 3.73
CA ALA A 19 6.94 -10.37 4.75
C ALA A 19 7.84 -11.51 4.24
N SER A 20 8.69 -12.03 5.12
CA SER A 20 9.61 -13.15 4.78
C SER A 20 8.94 -14.52 4.72
N SER A 21 7.61 -14.59 4.83
CA SER A 21 6.82 -15.82 4.79
C SER A 21 6.75 -16.45 3.38
N SER A 22 6.49 -17.75 3.33
CA SER A 22 6.30 -18.46 2.06
C SER A 22 5.12 -17.91 1.24
N ILE A 23 4.04 -17.48 1.91
CA ILE A 23 2.89 -16.87 1.25
C ILE A 23 3.25 -15.54 0.60
N ALA A 24 4.01 -14.67 1.27
CA ALA A 24 4.44 -13.40 0.70
C ALA A 24 5.40 -13.59 -0.48
N ARG A 25 6.38 -14.51 -0.36
CA ARG A 25 7.26 -14.88 -1.47
C ARG A 25 6.50 -15.45 -2.66
N ASN A 26 5.45 -16.21 -2.40
CA ASN A 26 4.59 -16.71 -3.46
C ASN A 26 3.92 -15.57 -4.23
N TRP A 27 3.49 -14.49 -3.58
CA TRP A 27 2.82 -13.35 -4.22
C TRP A 27 3.80 -12.35 -4.85
N PHE A 28 4.89 -12.01 -4.19
CA PHE A 28 5.83 -10.96 -4.61
C PHE A 28 7.14 -11.47 -5.22
N GLY A 29 7.44 -12.77 -5.12
CA GLY A 29 8.73 -13.33 -5.50
C GLY A 29 9.72 -13.29 -4.34
N THR A 30 10.95 -13.78 -4.60
CA THR A 30 12.04 -13.85 -3.59
C THR A 30 12.99 -12.65 -3.66
N ASP A 31 12.92 -11.90 -4.74
CA ASP A 31 13.77 -10.76 -5.08
C ASP A 31 13.24 -9.43 -4.53
N LEU A 32 11.94 -9.32 -4.25
CA LEU A 32 11.31 -8.13 -3.73
C LEU A 32 11.17 -8.21 -2.22
N THR A 33 11.88 -7.33 -1.51
CA THR A 33 11.86 -7.26 -0.03
C THR A 33 11.15 -6.01 0.49
N GLU A 34 11.13 -4.93 -0.29
CA GLU A 34 10.49 -3.66 0.03
C GLU A 34 10.19 -2.86 -1.23
N PHE A 35 9.25 -1.93 -1.16
CA PHE A 35 8.97 -0.96 -2.22
C PHE A 35 8.19 0.23 -1.65
N ASP A 36 8.13 1.35 -2.39
CA ASP A 36 7.27 2.47 -2.04
C ASP A 36 5.85 2.24 -2.55
N ALA A 37 4.87 2.28 -1.65
CA ALA A 37 3.44 2.26 -1.97
C ALA A 37 2.82 3.63 -1.71
N PHE A 38 1.63 3.85 -2.25
CA PHE A 38 0.85 5.04 -1.93
C PHE A 38 -0.10 4.74 -0.76
N HIS A 39 -0.16 5.64 0.21
CA HIS A 39 -0.97 5.50 1.41
C HIS A 39 -1.99 6.63 1.52
N TRP A 40 -3.20 6.29 1.94
CA TRP A 40 -4.22 7.26 2.32
C TRP A 40 -5.16 6.63 3.32
N HIS A 41 -4.71 6.49 4.56
CA HIS A 41 -5.49 5.84 5.61
C HIS A 41 -5.13 6.30 7.02
N GLY A 42 -6.08 6.19 7.92
CA GLY A 42 -5.93 6.39 9.37
C GLY A 42 -6.46 5.21 10.17
N GLU A 43 -6.88 4.15 9.48
CA GLU A 43 -7.36 2.90 10.08
C GLU A 43 -6.43 1.75 9.74
N THR A 44 -6.60 0.63 10.39
CA THR A 44 -5.90 -0.63 10.13
C THR A 44 -6.86 -1.80 10.33
N PHE A 45 -6.41 -2.99 10.01
CA PHE A 45 -7.19 -4.22 10.20
C PHE A 45 -6.37 -5.30 10.89
N SER A 46 -7.03 -6.20 11.60
CA SER A 46 -6.39 -7.44 12.03
C SER A 46 -6.34 -8.46 10.87
N ILE A 47 -5.27 -9.23 10.79
CA ILE A 47 -5.16 -10.29 9.77
C ILE A 47 -6.29 -11.31 10.01
N PRO A 48 -7.12 -11.62 9.00
CA PRO A 48 -8.17 -12.62 9.12
C PRO A 48 -7.62 -14.01 9.49
N VAL A 49 -8.44 -14.83 10.15
CA VAL A 49 -8.09 -16.21 10.47
C VAL A 49 -7.75 -16.97 9.17
N ASN A 50 -6.67 -17.73 9.19
CA ASN A 50 -6.10 -18.46 8.04
C ASN A 50 -5.54 -17.59 6.91
N ALA A 51 -5.51 -16.27 7.05
CA ALA A 51 -4.81 -15.39 6.13
C ALA A 51 -3.33 -15.22 6.55
N GLY A 52 -2.48 -14.96 5.58
CA GLY A 52 -1.08 -14.62 5.80
C GLY A 52 -0.83 -13.13 5.51
N ARG A 53 -0.10 -12.47 6.42
CA ARG A 53 0.37 -11.10 6.18
C ARG A 53 1.32 -11.08 4.97
N LEU A 54 1.13 -10.10 4.10
CA LEU A 54 1.98 -9.89 2.93
C LEU A 54 2.90 -8.67 3.11
N LEU A 55 2.34 -7.56 3.58
CA LEU A 55 3.02 -6.27 3.67
C LEU A 55 2.81 -5.63 5.06
N SER A 56 3.81 -4.89 5.48
CA SER A 56 3.77 -3.97 6.62
C SER A 56 4.48 -2.65 6.28
N SER A 57 4.20 -1.59 7.02
CA SER A 57 4.97 -0.35 6.98
C SER A 57 5.56 -0.04 8.36
N PRO A 58 6.50 0.92 8.49
CA PRO A 58 7.01 1.35 9.79
C PRO A 58 5.92 1.85 10.75
N TYR A 59 4.79 2.31 10.22
CA TYR A 59 3.70 2.92 10.98
C TYR A 59 2.43 2.08 11.07
N CYS A 60 2.33 1.01 10.27
CA CYS A 60 1.18 0.12 10.27
C CYS A 60 1.61 -1.33 10.00
N PRO A 61 1.41 -2.25 10.94
CA PRO A 61 1.87 -3.64 10.81
C PRO A 61 1.10 -4.44 9.75
N ASN A 62 -0.09 -3.98 9.33
CA ASN A 62 -0.97 -4.72 8.43
C ASN A 62 -1.36 -3.88 7.21
N GLN A 63 -0.51 -3.88 6.18
CA GLN A 63 -0.76 -3.19 4.92
C GLN A 63 -1.39 -4.10 3.86
N ALA A 64 -1.15 -5.40 3.94
CA ALA A 64 -1.78 -6.37 3.03
C ALA A 64 -1.79 -7.79 3.63
N PHE A 65 -2.76 -8.58 3.19
CA PHE A 65 -2.85 -10.01 3.48
C PHE A 65 -3.33 -10.81 2.27
N ALA A 66 -3.10 -12.12 2.29
CA ALA A 66 -3.70 -13.06 1.35
C ALA A 66 -4.41 -14.19 2.09
N LEU A 67 -5.54 -14.64 1.54
CA LEU A 67 -6.30 -15.81 1.96
C LEU A 67 -6.64 -16.64 0.72
N GLY A 68 -5.86 -17.69 0.46
CA GLY A 68 -5.93 -18.42 -0.81
C GLY A 68 -5.62 -17.50 -1.98
N ILE A 69 -6.60 -17.32 -2.87
CA ILE A 69 -6.51 -16.43 -4.06
C ILE A 69 -7.00 -14.99 -3.76
N HIS A 70 -7.52 -14.74 -2.57
CA HIS A 70 -8.03 -13.42 -2.20
C HIS A 70 -6.93 -12.56 -1.61
N LEU A 71 -6.92 -11.28 -2.01
CA LEU A 71 -6.00 -10.25 -1.53
C LEU A 71 -6.77 -9.15 -0.84
N GLY A 72 -6.26 -8.67 0.29
CA GLY A 72 -6.68 -7.44 0.92
C GLY A 72 -5.48 -6.51 1.01
N LEU A 73 -5.60 -5.30 0.47
CA LEU A 73 -4.57 -4.26 0.50
C LEU A 73 -5.15 -3.00 1.13
N GLN A 74 -4.40 -2.40 2.03
CA GLN A 74 -4.68 -1.09 2.59
C GLN A 74 -3.88 -0.01 1.86
N CYS A 75 -2.60 -0.27 1.58
CA CYS A 75 -1.81 0.56 0.69
C CYS A 75 -2.30 0.41 -0.76
N HIS A 76 -2.12 1.49 -1.52
CA HIS A 76 -2.56 1.58 -2.91
C HIS A 76 -1.41 1.28 -3.85
N ILE A 77 -1.60 0.32 -4.75
CA ILE A 77 -0.66 -0.02 -5.82
C ILE A 77 -1.23 0.26 -7.21
N GLU A 78 -2.52 0.62 -7.28
CA GLU A 78 -3.27 0.88 -8.51
C GLU A 78 -3.19 2.33 -9.00
N MET A 79 -2.51 3.20 -8.26
CA MET A 79 -2.51 4.64 -8.51
C MET A 79 -1.95 5.02 -9.87
N THR A 80 -2.52 6.08 -10.44
CA THR A 80 -2.00 6.82 -11.59
C THR A 80 -1.58 8.23 -11.17
N ALA A 81 -0.77 8.90 -11.99
CA ALA A 81 -0.37 10.28 -11.71
C ALA A 81 -1.57 11.22 -11.60
N GLU A 82 -2.60 11.02 -12.41
CA GLU A 82 -3.84 11.80 -12.37
C GLU A 82 -4.61 11.56 -11.05
N MET A 83 -4.73 10.31 -10.61
CA MET A 83 -5.38 9.99 -9.33
C MET A 83 -4.66 10.65 -8.17
N VAL A 84 -3.33 10.59 -8.12
CA VAL A 84 -2.54 11.23 -7.05
C VAL A 84 -2.79 12.73 -7.00
N LYS A 85 -2.76 13.43 -8.14
CA LYS A 85 -3.04 14.86 -8.23
C LYS A 85 -4.45 15.18 -7.75
N THR A 86 -5.45 14.44 -8.25
CA THR A 86 -6.85 14.62 -7.85
C THR A 86 -7.05 14.41 -6.34
N TRP A 87 -6.40 13.40 -5.75
CA TRP A 87 -6.52 13.14 -4.32
C TRP A 87 -5.87 14.25 -3.49
N CYS A 88 -4.72 14.76 -3.90
CA CYS A 88 -4.07 15.89 -3.23
C CYS A 88 -4.96 17.15 -3.25
N GLU A 89 -5.59 17.44 -4.38
CA GLU A 89 -6.49 18.60 -4.53
C GLU A 89 -7.77 18.42 -3.71
N ALA A 90 -8.45 17.28 -3.87
CA ALA A 90 -9.73 17.02 -3.20
C ALA A 90 -9.61 16.94 -1.68
N ASN A 91 -8.45 16.51 -1.16
CA ASN A 91 -8.22 16.28 0.26
C ASN A 91 -7.13 17.22 0.86
N ALA A 92 -6.93 18.40 0.27
CA ALA A 92 -5.93 19.36 0.74
C ALA A 92 -6.10 19.76 2.21
N ALA A 93 -7.35 19.84 2.67
CA ALA A 93 -7.66 20.12 4.09
C ALA A 93 -7.18 18.99 5.01
N GLU A 94 -7.34 17.72 4.61
CA GLU A 94 -6.88 16.57 5.38
C GLU A 94 -5.36 16.53 5.49
N LEU A 95 -4.63 16.80 4.40
CA LEU A 95 -3.18 16.89 4.40
C LEU A 95 -2.71 17.97 5.39
N THR A 96 -3.34 19.14 5.36
CA THR A 96 -3.01 20.26 6.27
C THR A 96 -3.28 19.90 7.73
N GLN A 97 -4.43 19.32 8.03
CA GLN A 97 -4.82 18.94 9.39
C GLN A 97 -3.98 17.80 9.96
N SER A 98 -3.46 16.92 9.11
CA SER A 98 -2.70 15.74 9.51
C SER A 98 -1.18 15.93 9.42
N ARG A 99 -0.68 17.11 9.09
CA ARG A 99 0.75 17.40 8.84
C ARG A 99 1.70 17.07 9.98
N GLU A 100 1.19 16.99 11.22
CA GLU A 100 1.99 16.63 12.40
C GLU A 100 2.24 15.12 12.50
N SER A 101 1.55 14.30 11.71
CA SER A 101 1.81 12.86 11.64
C SER A 101 3.14 12.59 10.91
N PRO A 102 4.01 11.74 11.45
CA PRO A 102 5.33 11.47 10.85
C PRO A 102 5.26 10.75 9.49
N ALA A 103 4.09 10.26 9.11
CA ALA A 103 3.84 9.54 7.86
C ALA A 103 2.89 10.30 6.91
N VAL A 104 2.78 11.61 7.06
CA VAL A 104 2.00 12.49 6.19
C VAL A 104 2.93 13.45 5.47
N SER A 105 2.91 13.38 4.14
CA SER A 105 3.70 14.26 3.27
C SER A 105 2.86 15.45 2.79
N SER A 106 3.50 16.56 2.45
CA SER A 106 2.85 17.69 1.79
C SER A 106 2.42 17.34 0.36
N SER A 107 1.50 18.12 -0.20
CA SER A 107 1.07 17.95 -1.59
C SER A 107 2.23 18.06 -2.58
N GLU A 108 3.19 18.97 -2.34
CA GLU A 108 4.39 19.12 -3.15
C GLU A 108 5.30 17.89 -3.07
N GLU A 109 5.52 17.35 -1.87
CA GLU A 109 6.32 16.13 -1.65
C GLU A 109 5.67 14.90 -2.31
N ILE A 110 4.35 14.77 -2.20
CA ILE A 110 3.59 13.68 -2.83
C ILE A 110 3.73 13.72 -4.36
N GLN A 111 3.71 14.91 -4.95
CA GLN A 111 3.79 15.08 -6.40
C GLN A 111 5.22 15.19 -6.95
N ALA A 112 6.22 15.26 -6.09
CA ALA A 112 7.63 15.27 -6.50
C ALA A 112 8.02 13.94 -7.17
N ASN A 113 8.68 14.00 -8.34
CA ASN A 113 9.10 12.83 -9.13
C ASN A 113 7.96 11.83 -9.40
N LEU A 114 6.75 12.34 -9.60
CA LEU A 114 5.52 11.54 -9.64
C LEU A 114 5.55 10.47 -10.74
N ASP A 115 6.02 10.81 -11.94
CA ASP A 115 6.04 9.87 -13.06
C ASP A 115 6.97 8.67 -12.79
N ASP A 116 8.14 8.90 -12.20
CA ASP A 116 9.07 7.83 -11.82
C ASP A 116 8.49 6.95 -10.70
N ARG A 117 7.85 7.56 -9.70
CA ARG A 117 7.19 6.84 -8.60
C ARG A 117 6.04 5.97 -9.11
N ILE A 118 5.21 6.51 -10.00
CA ILE A 118 4.11 5.76 -10.62
C ILE A 118 4.65 4.61 -11.49
N ALA A 119 5.67 4.84 -12.30
CA ALA A 119 6.27 3.78 -13.12
C ALA A 119 6.80 2.62 -12.26
N ALA A 120 7.49 2.93 -11.16
CA ALA A 120 7.97 1.92 -10.22
C ALA A 120 6.80 1.15 -9.56
N LEU A 121 5.77 1.86 -9.10
CA LEU A 121 4.58 1.25 -8.48
C LEU A 121 3.81 0.36 -9.46
N GLN A 122 3.63 0.79 -10.70
CA GLN A 122 2.96 0.01 -11.76
C GLN A 122 3.70 -1.29 -12.07
N SER A 123 5.03 -1.30 -12.01
CA SER A 123 5.83 -2.52 -12.16
C SER A 123 5.51 -3.55 -11.07
N ILE A 124 5.30 -3.09 -9.83
CA ILE A 124 4.89 -3.94 -8.71
C ILE A 124 3.45 -4.42 -8.89
N ALA A 125 2.53 -3.52 -9.24
CA ALA A 125 1.13 -3.84 -9.49
C ALA A 125 0.98 -4.89 -10.59
N ASP A 126 1.69 -4.74 -11.70
CA ASP A 126 1.73 -5.70 -12.82
C ASP A 126 2.16 -7.09 -12.37
N ARG A 127 3.20 -7.19 -11.53
CA ARG A 127 3.67 -8.46 -10.98
C ARG A 127 2.57 -9.15 -10.18
N LEU A 128 1.92 -8.40 -9.28
CA LEU A 128 0.86 -8.93 -8.41
C LEU A 128 -0.39 -9.32 -9.21
N TYR A 129 -0.86 -8.45 -10.11
CA TYR A 129 -2.07 -8.68 -10.90
C TYR A 129 -1.93 -9.83 -11.89
N LYS A 130 -0.79 -9.98 -12.56
CA LYS A 130 -0.52 -11.13 -13.44
C LYS A 130 -0.66 -12.45 -12.68
N LYS A 131 -0.15 -12.48 -11.45
CA LYS A 131 -0.26 -13.66 -10.61
C LYS A 131 -1.69 -13.90 -10.15
N TRP A 132 -2.38 -12.85 -9.69
CA TRP A 132 -3.77 -12.92 -9.24
C TRP A 132 -4.70 -13.41 -10.35
N ILE A 133 -4.62 -12.83 -11.55
CA ILE A 133 -5.40 -13.22 -12.72
C ILE A 133 -5.15 -14.69 -13.09
N LYS A 134 -3.88 -15.15 -13.01
CA LYS A 134 -3.55 -16.56 -13.28
C LYS A 134 -4.21 -17.49 -12.26
N ALA A 135 -4.27 -17.10 -11.00
CA ALA A 135 -4.91 -17.90 -9.95
C ALA A 135 -6.45 -17.97 -10.10
N LEU A 136 -7.08 -16.95 -10.66
CA LEU A 136 -8.53 -16.91 -10.91
C LEU A 136 -8.97 -17.82 -12.07
N LYS A 137 -8.04 -18.22 -12.96
CA LYS A 137 -8.33 -19.04 -14.14
C LYS A 137 -8.19 -20.55 -13.90
N ASN A 138 -7.72 -20.94 -12.73
CA ASN A 138 -7.56 -22.31 -12.28
C ASN A 138 -8.64 -22.67 -11.25
#